data_9ddfaf882eff89191064285638f43919
#
_entry.id   9ddfaf882eff89191064285638f43919
#
_cell.length_a   1.000
_cell.length_b   1.000
_cell.length_c   1.000
_cell.angle_alpha   90.00
_cell.angle_beta   90.00
_cell.angle_gamma   90.00
#
_symmetry.space_group_name_H-M   'P 1'
#
loop_
_entity.id
_entity.type
_entity.pdbx_description
1 polymer ?
#
loop_
_entity_poly.entity_id
_entity_poly.type
_entity_poly.pdbx_seq_one_letter_code
_entity_poly.pdbx_strand_id
1 'polypeptide(L)'
;MILDEPLKLTQAKSLIREILKSGEVIYSKPHAEERLRKWNLTTVDCVNVLRGGAVAEGEYENGSWRYKVYTPRICVVVRFESDNMLQIVTAWRET
;
A
#
# COMPACT_ATOMS: atom_id res chain seq x y z
N MET A 1 2.66 -18.68 -4.11
CA MET A 1 4.07 -18.24 -4.20
C MET A 1 4.47 -17.49 -2.93
N ILE A 2 5.66 -17.81 -2.42
CA ILE A 2 6.18 -17.09 -1.25
C ILE A 2 6.98 -15.90 -1.75
N LEU A 3 6.64 -14.72 -1.26
CA LEU A 3 7.38 -13.51 -1.60
C LEU A 3 8.68 -13.46 -0.81
N ASP A 4 9.75 -13.10 -1.49
CA ASP A 4 11.07 -12.94 -0.88
C ASP A 4 11.23 -11.48 -0.43
N GLU A 5 10.78 -11.21 0.77
CA GLU A 5 10.77 -9.86 1.32
C GLU A 5 11.97 -9.57 2.23
N PRO A 6 12.45 -8.32 2.28
CA PRO A 6 11.82 -7.15 1.65
C PRO A 6 12.09 -7.13 0.14
N LEU A 7 11.10 -6.69 -0.60
CA LEU A 7 11.24 -6.51 -2.05
C LEU A 7 12.07 -5.25 -2.34
N LYS A 8 12.83 -5.30 -3.42
CA LYS A 8 13.49 -4.09 -3.93
C LYS A 8 12.42 -3.11 -4.41
N LEU A 9 12.75 -1.81 -4.41
CA LEU A 9 11.79 -0.76 -4.79
C LEU A 9 11.14 -1.02 -6.13
N THR A 10 11.93 -1.41 -7.14
CA THR A 10 11.42 -1.72 -8.47
C THR A 10 10.50 -2.92 -8.47
N GLN A 11 10.82 -3.94 -7.67
CA GLN A 11 9.98 -5.13 -7.55
C GLN A 11 8.67 -4.81 -6.84
N ALA A 12 8.73 -4.04 -5.77
CA ALA A 12 7.53 -3.64 -5.03
C ALA A 12 6.60 -2.83 -5.91
N LYS A 13 7.14 -1.86 -6.65
CA LYS A 13 6.36 -1.03 -7.56
C LYS A 13 5.71 -1.85 -8.66
N SER A 14 6.47 -2.78 -9.23
CA SER A 14 5.98 -3.66 -10.28
C SER A 14 4.84 -4.55 -9.78
N LEU A 15 5.02 -5.12 -8.59
CA LEU A 15 4.01 -5.98 -7.98
C LEU A 15 2.74 -5.22 -7.66
N ILE A 16 2.86 -3.99 -7.12
CA ILE A 16 1.69 -3.15 -6.86
C ILE A 16 0.90 -2.93 -8.14
N ARG A 17 1.58 -2.59 -9.24
CA ARG A 17 0.92 -2.37 -10.53
C ARG A 17 0.22 -3.62 -11.04
N GLU A 18 0.86 -4.78 -10.91
CA GLU A 18 0.25 -6.05 -11.30
C GLU A 18 -1.02 -6.34 -10.49
N ILE A 19 -0.95 -6.11 -9.17
CA ILE A 19 -2.10 -6.34 -8.30
C ILE A 19 -3.24 -5.37 -8.64
N LEU A 20 -2.93 -4.10 -8.91
CA LEU A 20 -3.96 -3.13 -9.32
C LEU A 20 -4.63 -3.53 -10.63
N LYS A 21 -3.90 -4.21 -11.49
CA LYS A 21 -4.38 -4.60 -12.81
C LYS A 21 -5.23 -5.87 -12.77
N SER A 22 -4.80 -6.89 -12.02
CA SER A 22 -5.44 -8.20 -12.08
C SER A 22 -5.54 -8.92 -10.74
N GLY A 23 -5.11 -8.29 -9.66
CA GLY A 23 -5.18 -8.86 -8.32
C GLY A 23 -6.27 -8.22 -7.49
N GLU A 24 -6.08 -8.25 -6.19
CA GLU A 24 -7.07 -7.76 -5.23
C GLU A 24 -6.44 -6.82 -4.21
N VAL A 25 -7.13 -5.70 -3.95
CA VAL A 25 -6.74 -4.72 -2.93
C VAL A 25 -7.75 -4.82 -1.80
N ILE A 26 -7.28 -5.13 -0.60
CA ILE A 26 -8.12 -5.18 0.59
C ILE A 26 -7.68 -4.10 1.59
N TYR A 27 -8.52 -3.83 2.58
CA TYR A 27 -8.27 -2.80 3.59
C TYR A 27 -8.29 -3.44 4.96
N SER A 28 -7.33 -3.09 5.82
CA SER A 28 -7.36 -3.57 7.20
C SER A 28 -8.54 -2.93 7.93
N LYS A 29 -9.26 -3.74 8.70
CA LYS A 29 -10.41 -3.28 9.48
C LYS A 29 -10.09 -3.39 10.95
N PRO A 30 -10.47 -2.40 11.76
CA PRO A 30 -11.10 -1.13 11.40
C PRO A 30 -10.10 -0.02 11.04
N HIS A 31 -8.78 -0.27 11.17
CA HIS A 31 -7.77 0.78 11.14
C HIS A 31 -7.72 1.58 9.83
N ALA A 32 -7.66 0.88 8.69
CA ALA A 32 -7.58 1.58 7.41
C ALA A 32 -8.81 2.41 7.15
N GLU A 33 -10.00 1.85 7.44
CA GLU A 33 -11.25 2.57 7.25
C GLU A 33 -11.32 3.82 8.12
N GLU A 34 -10.90 3.73 9.39
CA GLU A 34 -10.88 4.86 10.29
C GLU A 34 -9.92 5.95 9.83
N ARG A 35 -8.75 5.56 9.35
CA ARG A 35 -7.75 6.50 8.87
C ARG A 35 -8.21 7.21 7.60
N LEU A 36 -8.81 6.49 6.68
CA LEU A 36 -9.36 7.10 5.46
C LEU A 36 -10.41 8.14 5.82
N ARG A 37 -11.29 7.81 6.75
CA ARG A 37 -12.34 8.73 7.21
C ARG A 37 -11.73 9.95 7.89
N LYS A 38 -10.76 9.73 8.78
CA LYS A 38 -10.09 10.81 9.50
C LYS A 38 -9.43 11.81 8.55
N TRP A 39 -8.80 11.32 7.50
CA TRP A 39 -8.07 12.17 6.55
C TRP A 39 -8.90 12.55 5.33
N ASN A 40 -10.18 12.19 5.32
CA ASN A 40 -11.09 12.46 4.21
C ASN A 40 -10.52 11.92 2.88
N LEU A 41 -10.05 10.69 2.93
CA LEU A 41 -9.53 9.99 1.77
C LEU A 41 -10.55 8.95 1.29
N THR A 42 -10.60 8.76 -0.02
CA THR A 42 -11.44 7.72 -0.62
C THR A 42 -10.57 6.56 -1.07
N THR A 43 -11.20 5.44 -1.40
CA THR A 43 -10.48 4.29 -1.98
C THR A 43 -9.88 4.67 -3.34
N VAL A 44 -10.54 5.56 -4.09
CA VAL A 44 -10.02 6.06 -5.37
C VAL A 44 -8.73 6.84 -5.14
N ASP A 45 -8.67 7.67 -4.10
CA ASP A 45 -7.45 8.39 -3.74
C ASP A 45 -6.30 7.44 -3.49
N CYS A 46 -6.54 6.39 -2.72
CA CYS A 46 -5.52 5.39 -2.39
C CYS A 46 -5.03 4.65 -3.64
N VAL A 47 -5.94 4.22 -4.50
CA VAL A 47 -5.58 3.52 -5.73
C VAL A 47 -4.75 4.41 -6.65
N ASN A 48 -5.10 5.69 -6.74
CA ASN A 48 -4.34 6.64 -7.55
C ASN A 48 -2.91 6.82 -7.02
N VAL A 49 -2.74 6.87 -5.69
CA VAL A 49 -1.41 6.94 -5.08
C VAL A 49 -0.63 5.66 -5.39
N LEU A 50 -1.25 4.49 -5.24
CA LEU A 50 -0.59 3.22 -5.52
C LEU A 50 -0.16 3.11 -6.98
N ARG A 51 -0.94 3.69 -7.89
CA ARG A 51 -0.64 3.63 -9.33
C ARG A 51 0.52 4.54 -9.71
N GLY A 52 0.57 5.75 -9.18
CA GLY A 52 1.52 6.77 -9.61
C GLY A 52 2.55 7.21 -8.59
N GLY A 53 2.44 6.79 -7.33
CA GLY A 53 3.32 7.25 -6.27
C GLY A 53 4.69 6.56 -6.28
N ALA A 54 5.61 7.14 -5.53
CA ALA A 54 6.92 6.54 -5.30
C ALA A 54 6.82 5.51 -4.18
N VAL A 55 7.66 4.49 -4.23
CA VAL A 55 7.69 3.44 -3.22
C VAL A 55 8.94 3.59 -2.37
N ALA A 56 8.79 3.59 -1.05
CA ALA A 56 9.91 3.59 -0.11
C ALA A 56 10.33 2.16 0.21
N GLU A 57 11.53 2.01 0.76
CA GLU A 57 12.03 0.72 1.18
C GLU A 57 11.11 0.08 2.23
N GLY A 58 10.99 -1.24 2.17
CA GLY A 58 10.17 -1.97 3.13
C GLY A 58 10.68 -1.85 4.55
N GLU A 59 9.76 -1.78 5.49
CA GLU A 59 10.04 -1.78 6.92
C GLU A 59 9.29 -2.92 7.57
N TYR A 60 9.98 -3.67 8.44
CA TYR A 60 9.35 -4.77 9.15
C TYR A 60 8.69 -4.23 10.41
N GLU A 61 7.39 -4.43 10.54
CA GLU A 61 6.62 -3.87 11.63
C GLU A 61 5.43 -4.76 11.95
N ASN A 62 5.28 -5.08 13.24
CA ASN A 62 4.17 -5.91 13.71
C ASN A 62 4.00 -7.22 12.92
N GLY A 63 5.11 -7.89 12.64
CA GLY A 63 5.10 -9.20 12.03
C GLY A 63 4.99 -9.22 10.50
N SER A 64 5.04 -8.07 9.84
CA SER A 64 4.97 -8.03 8.39
C SER A 64 5.84 -6.93 7.79
N TRP A 65 6.24 -7.14 6.55
CA TRP A 65 6.92 -6.11 5.76
C TRP A 65 5.88 -5.14 5.23
N ARG A 66 6.13 -3.84 5.42
CA ARG A 66 5.23 -2.77 5.00
C ARG A 66 5.97 -1.80 4.10
N TYR A 67 5.27 -1.31 3.11
CA TYR A 67 5.84 -0.40 2.11
C TYR A 67 5.00 0.86 2.05
N LYS A 68 5.67 2.00 2.14
CA LYS A 68 5.00 3.29 1.96
C LYS A 68 5.00 3.63 0.48
N VAL A 69 3.84 3.99 -0.03
CA VAL A 69 3.69 4.50 -1.39
C VAL A 69 3.15 5.91 -1.26
N TYR A 70 3.83 6.86 -1.84
CA TYR A 70 3.54 8.25 -1.52
C TYR A 70 3.63 9.18 -2.72
N THR A 71 2.87 10.27 -2.61
CA THR A 71 2.96 11.45 -3.45
C THR A 71 3.28 12.61 -2.50
N PRO A 72 3.50 13.84 -3.00
CA PRO A 72 3.68 14.99 -2.11
C PRO A 72 2.48 15.25 -1.18
N ARG A 73 1.33 14.68 -1.47
CA ARG A 73 0.09 14.97 -0.73
C ARG A 73 -0.42 13.82 0.12
N ILE A 74 -0.18 12.58 -0.25
CA ILE A 74 -0.79 11.42 0.38
C ILE A 74 0.23 10.31 0.51
N CYS A 75 0.20 9.63 1.65
CA CYS A 75 0.98 8.42 1.86
C CYS A 75 0.04 7.26 2.13
N VAL A 76 0.27 6.13 1.49
CA VAL A 76 -0.48 4.89 1.68
C VAL A 76 0.49 3.81 2.08
N VAL A 77 0.20 3.09 3.16
CA VAL A 77 1.04 1.99 3.62
C VAL A 77 0.37 0.68 3.24
N VAL A 78 1.12 -0.18 2.57
CA VAL A 78 0.60 -1.48 2.12
C VAL A 78 1.48 -2.61 2.62
N ARG A 79 0.87 -3.80 2.71
CA ARG A 79 1.59 -5.05 2.87
C ARG A 79 1.07 -6.03 1.83
N PHE A 80 1.94 -6.94 1.41
CA PHE A 80 1.54 -7.96 0.44
C PHE A 80 1.07 -9.21 1.18
N GLU A 81 -0.14 -9.64 0.90
CA GLU A 81 -0.67 -10.91 1.41
C GLU A 81 -0.15 -12.06 0.56
N SER A 82 0.00 -11.81 -0.74
CA SER A 82 0.52 -12.77 -1.71
C SER A 82 0.98 -12.01 -2.95
N ASP A 83 1.34 -12.71 -4.00
CA ASP A 83 1.75 -12.08 -5.25
C ASP A 83 0.57 -11.51 -6.05
N ASN A 84 -0.67 -11.70 -5.59
CA ASN A 84 -1.84 -11.15 -6.27
C ASN A 84 -2.79 -10.41 -5.32
N MET A 85 -2.39 -10.16 -4.09
CA MET A 85 -3.23 -9.46 -3.13
C MET A 85 -2.39 -8.57 -2.21
N LEU A 86 -2.78 -7.30 -2.08
CA LEU A 86 -2.19 -6.41 -1.10
C LEU A 86 -3.26 -5.87 -0.17
N GLN A 87 -2.82 -5.52 1.04
CA GLN A 87 -3.67 -4.91 2.03
C GLN A 87 -3.19 -3.49 2.29
N ILE A 88 -4.12 -2.53 2.23
CA ILE A 88 -3.85 -1.18 2.68
C ILE A 88 -3.97 -1.19 4.20
N VAL A 89 -2.85 -0.90 4.87
CA VAL A 89 -2.76 -0.94 6.33
C VAL A 89 -3.22 0.38 6.92
N THR A 90 -2.80 1.48 6.33
CA THR A 90 -3.17 2.82 6.75
C THR A 90 -2.86 3.82 5.63
N ALA A 91 -3.36 5.03 5.79
CA ALA A 91 -3.07 6.12 4.86
C ALA A 91 -3.28 7.45 5.58
N TRP A 92 -2.60 8.49 5.09
CA TRP A 92 -2.77 9.84 5.64
C TRP A 92 -2.42 10.89 4.59
N ARG A 93 -2.83 12.13 4.85
CA ARG A 93 -2.45 13.27 4.02
C ARG A 93 -1.19 13.90 4.58
N GLU A 94 -0.27 14.21 3.69
CA GLU A 94 0.89 15.02 4.04
C GLU A 94 0.48 16.48 4.03
N THR A 95 0.94 17.22 5.00
CA THR A 95 0.62 18.65 5.11
C THR A 95 1.77 19.53 4.67
#